data_bd7383570329a81cb64754c6bc230463
#
_entry.id   bd7383570329a81cb64754c6bc230463
#
_cell.length_a   1.000
_cell.length_b   1.000
_cell.length_c   1.000
_cell.angle_alpha   90.00
_cell.angle_beta   90.00
_cell.angle_gamma   90.00
#
_symmetry.space_group_name_H-M   'P 1'
#
loop_
_entity.id
_entity.type
_entity.pdbx_description
1 polymer ?
#
loop_
_entity_poly.entity_id
_entity_poly.type
_entity_poly.pdbx_seq_one_letter_code
_entity_poly.pdbx_strand_id
1 'polypeptide(L)'
;MNRLLLLLIICLCPGLAMAQGCDVKTRSQSPSVPAIETHSCYEYEGMPVDSIDWSCSNESKEMLTSTKKKVPQCADRYQATCLGTLTPEALANPQSISKDKNSKPLNIPDNAQVITYYYSVENLPQARIDCETGGGKWTQK
;
A
#
# COMPACT_ATOMS: atom_id res chain seq x y z
N MET A 1 44.71 6.83 -41.95
CA MET A 1 44.26 5.99 -40.83
C MET A 1 43.20 6.75 -40.04
N ASN A 2 41.95 6.52 -40.35
CA ASN A 2 40.84 7.20 -39.67
C ASN A 2 40.45 6.39 -38.43
N ARG A 3 40.74 6.92 -37.26
CA ARG A 3 40.18 6.40 -36.00
C ARG A 3 38.81 7.00 -35.82
N LEU A 4 37.81 6.22 -36.16
CA LEU A 4 36.42 6.51 -35.88
C LEU A 4 36.18 6.32 -34.38
N LEU A 5 36.13 7.42 -33.66
CA LEU A 5 35.76 7.42 -32.22
C LEU A 5 34.27 7.25 -32.11
N LEU A 6 33.81 6.01 -31.86
CA LEU A 6 32.41 5.69 -31.57
C LEU A 6 32.12 6.17 -30.15
N LEU A 7 31.52 7.35 -30.04
CA LEU A 7 30.94 7.86 -28.78
C LEU A 7 29.69 7.04 -28.47
N LEU A 8 29.84 6.09 -27.57
CA LEU A 8 28.75 5.34 -26.98
C LEU A 8 27.98 6.28 -26.03
N ILE A 9 26.93 6.92 -26.54
CA ILE A 9 26.00 7.68 -25.72
C ILE A 9 25.17 6.68 -24.95
N ILE A 10 25.57 6.39 -23.73
CA ILE A 10 24.73 5.64 -22.76
C ILE A 10 23.58 6.57 -22.37
N CYS A 11 22.43 6.38 -23.00
CA CYS A 11 21.17 6.99 -22.56
C CYS A 11 20.83 6.45 -21.17
N LEU A 12 21.27 7.14 -20.12
CA LEU A 12 20.71 6.97 -18.78
C LEU A 12 19.25 7.48 -18.84
N CYS A 13 18.33 6.61 -19.20
CA CYS A 13 16.91 6.85 -18.91
C CYS A 13 16.76 6.82 -17.39
N PRO A 14 16.42 7.93 -16.71
CA PRO A 14 15.96 7.84 -15.34
C PRO A 14 14.66 7.05 -15.39
N GLY A 15 14.70 5.80 -14.96
CA GLY A 15 13.50 5.01 -14.77
C GLY A 15 12.58 5.81 -13.85
N LEU A 16 11.42 6.21 -14.35
CA LEU A 16 10.35 6.76 -13.51
C LEU A 16 10.03 5.70 -12.47
N ALA A 17 10.50 5.91 -11.25
CA ALA A 17 10.17 5.06 -10.11
C ALA A 17 8.67 5.21 -9.87
N MET A 18 7.88 4.25 -10.36
CA MET A 18 6.45 4.23 -10.13
C MET A 18 6.21 3.83 -8.68
N ALA A 19 5.29 4.54 -8.01
CA ALA A 19 4.89 4.18 -6.66
C ALA A 19 4.25 2.79 -6.68
N GLN A 20 4.74 1.88 -5.84
CA GLN A 20 4.24 0.51 -5.72
C GLN A 20 3.58 0.26 -4.37
N GLY A 21 3.78 1.16 -3.41
CA GLY A 21 3.27 1.07 -2.05
C GLY A 21 2.46 2.28 -1.61
N CYS A 22 1.65 2.07 -0.59
CA CYS A 22 0.89 3.11 0.09
C CYS A 22 1.21 3.10 1.59
N ASP A 23 1.85 4.17 2.05
CA ASP A 23 2.13 4.38 3.47
C ASP A 23 0.91 5.01 4.14
N VAL A 24 0.39 4.39 5.20
CA VAL A 24 -0.87 4.77 5.86
C VAL A 24 -0.61 5.04 7.34
N LYS A 25 -0.92 6.24 7.77
CA LYS A 25 -0.92 6.63 9.18
C LYS A 25 -2.33 6.99 9.60
N THR A 26 -2.81 6.35 10.66
CA THR A 26 -4.13 6.58 11.21
C THR A 26 -4.01 7.06 12.66
N ARG A 27 -4.75 8.11 13.01
CA ARG A 27 -4.78 8.66 14.36
C ARG A 27 -6.19 8.61 14.92
N SER A 28 -6.32 8.31 16.21
CA SER A 28 -7.57 8.45 16.92
C SER A 28 -7.96 9.94 17.02
N GLN A 29 -9.22 10.27 16.72
CA GLN A 29 -9.75 11.63 16.85
C GLN A 29 -10.60 11.83 18.10
N SER A 30 -10.77 10.81 18.94
CA SER A 30 -11.56 10.95 20.15
C SER A 30 -10.73 11.59 21.27
N PRO A 31 -11.18 12.74 21.84
CA PRO A 31 -10.48 13.33 22.98
C PRO A 31 -10.51 12.45 24.23
N SER A 32 -11.40 11.44 24.26
CA SER A 32 -11.55 10.50 25.39
C SER A 32 -10.66 9.26 25.26
N VAL A 33 -9.98 9.10 24.13
CA VAL A 33 -9.07 7.98 23.88
C VAL A 33 -7.66 8.53 23.69
N PRO A 34 -6.63 7.90 24.31
CA PRO A 34 -5.25 8.30 24.06
C PRO A 34 -4.99 8.41 22.56
N ALA A 35 -4.19 9.39 22.15
CA ALA A 35 -3.82 9.56 20.74
C ALA A 35 -2.99 8.36 20.27
N ILE A 36 -3.68 7.34 19.78
CA ILE A 36 -3.07 6.15 19.24
C ILE A 36 -2.82 6.40 17.76
N GLU A 37 -1.57 6.30 17.36
CA GLU A 37 -1.17 6.34 15.96
C GLU A 37 -0.84 4.92 15.51
N THR A 38 -1.53 4.44 14.47
CA THR A 38 -1.14 3.24 13.76
C THR A 38 -0.40 3.60 12.48
N HIS A 39 0.64 2.87 12.16
CA HIS A 39 1.43 3.06 10.96
C HIS A 39 1.60 1.72 10.25
N SER A 40 1.11 1.66 9.03
CA SER A 40 1.25 0.50 8.14
C SER A 40 1.58 0.96 6.73
N CYS A 41 2.00 0.03 5.90
CA CYS A 41 2.18 0.26 4.47
C CYS A 41 1.70 -0.98 3.74
N TYR A 42 1.13 -0.81 2.56
CA TYR A 42 0.76 -1.96 1.74
C TYR A 42 1.30 -1.84 0.32
N GLU A 43 1.58 -2.97 -0.28
CA GLU A 43 1.99 -3.14 -1.67
C GLU A 43 1.08 -4.15 -2.34
N TYR A 44 0.86 -3.97 -3.64
CA TYR A 44 0.14 -4.94 -4.47
C TYR A 44 1.12 -5.77 -5.30
N GLU A 45 0.84 -7.06 -5.40
CA GLU A 45 1.48 -7.96 -6.34
C GLU A 45 0.45 -8.49 -7.36
N GLY A 46 0.85 -8.57 -8.63
CA GLY A 46 -0.01 -9.05 -9.70
C GLY A 46 -1.10 -8.08 -10.13
N MET A 47 -1.02 -6.82 -9.75
CA MET A 47 -1.93 -5.75 -10.13
C MET A 47 -1.31 -4.84 -11.20
N PRO A 48 -2.13 -4.17 -12.04
CA PRO A 48 -1.67 -3.10 -12.89
C PRO A 48 -0.97 -1.99 -12.09
N VAL A 49 0.00 -1.32 -12.71
CA VAL A 49 0.89 -0.35 -12.04
C VAL A 49 0.14 0.84 -11.44
N ASP A 50 -0.97 1.25 -12.04
CA ASP A 50 -1.81 2.36 -11.61
C ASP A 50 -2.79 2.02 -10.48
N SER A 51 -2.86 0.75 -10.08
CA SER A 51 -3.79 0.30 -9.04
C SER A 51 -3.54 0.95 -7.69
N ILE A 52 -2.26 1.23 -7.36
CA ILE A 52 -1.91 1.91 -6.12
C ILE A 52 -2.41 3.37 -6.11
N ASP A 53 -2.44 4.01 -7.27
CA ASP A 53 -2.93 5.38 -7.42
C ASP A 53 -4.40 5.51 -7.03
N TRP A 54 -5.18 4.53 -7.41
CA TRP A 54 -6.60 4.49 -7.09
C TRP A 54 -6.85 4.26 -5.58
N SER A 55 -6.13 3.33 -4.96
CA SER A 55 -6.33 2.96 -3.55
C SER A 55 -5.65 3.91 -2.56
N CYS A 56 -4.55 4.54 -2.96
CA CYS A 56 -3.72 5.42 -2.13
C CYS A 56 -4.05 6.90 -2.37
N SER A 57 -5.33 7.26 -2.25
CA SER A 57 -5.80 8.63 -2.42
C SER A 57 -6.41 9.17 -1.12
N ASN A 58 -6.28 10.48 -0.88
CA ASN A 58 -6.84 11.17 0.28
C ASN A 58 -8.11 11.98 -0.09
N GLU A 59 -8.78 11.61 -1.16
CA GLU A 59 -9.89 12.39 -1.73
C GLU A 59 -11.17 12.34 -0.88
N SER A 60 -11.30 11.35 0.00
CA SER A 60 -12.47 11.23 0.88
C SER A 60 -12.36 12.15 2.08
N LYS A 61 -13.26 13.11 2.20
CA LYS A 61 -13.38 13.99 3.39
C LYS A 61 -13.72 13.24 4.68
N GLU A 62 -14.23 12.03 4.58
CA GLU A 62 -14.58 11.19 5.74
C GLU A 62 -13.37 10.43 6.32
N MET A 63 -12.24 10.47 5.63
CA MET A 63 -10.98 9.86 6.08
C MET A 63 -10.05 10.84 6.80
N LEU A 64 -10.61 11.77 7.58
CA LEU A 64 -9.84 12.80 8.30
C LEU A 64 -8.85 12.23 9.33
N THR A 65 -8.99 10.94 9.69
CA THR A 65 -8.11 10.26 10.65
C THR A 65 -6.95 9.54 10.00
N SER A 66 -6.99 9.32 8.69
CA SER A 66 -5.96 8.58 7.96
C SER A 66 -5.28 9.45 6.94
N THR A 67 -3.95 9.40 6.92
CA THR A 67 -3.11 10.02 5.88
C THR A 67 -2.49 8.92 5.06
N LYS A 68 -2.69 8.97 3.75
CA LYS A 68 -2.10 8.02 2.78
C LYS A 68 -1.07 8.74 1.93
N LYS A 69 0.08 8.10 1.74
CA LYS A 69 1.17 8.61 0.91
C LYS A 69 1.70 7.51 0.00
N LYS A 70 1.75 7.77 -1.29
CA LYS A 70 2.38 6.88 -2.25
C LYS A 70 3.88 6.83 -2.02
N VAL A 71 4.44 5.62 -2.01
CA VAL A 71 5.88 5.37 -1.83
C VAL A 71 6.38 4.40 -2.90
N PRO A 72 7.66 4.47 -3.31
CA PRO A 72 8.21 3.52 -4.28
C PRO A 72 8.15 2.08 -3.78
N GLN A 73 8.39 1.90 -2.48
CA GLN A 73 8.26 0.62 -1.77
C GLN A 73 8.07 0.88 -0.28
N CYS A 74 7.48 -0.07 0.42
CA CYS A 74 7.34 -0.01 1.88
C CYS A 74 8.70 -0.18 2.57
N ALA A 75 8.93 0.54 3.67
CA ALA A 75 10.20 0.52 4.39
C ALA A 75 10.44 -0.81 5.11
N ASP A 76 11.70 -1.23 5.19
CA ASP A 76 12.10 -2.56 5.73
C ASP A 76 12.01 -2.73 7.26
N ARG A 77 11.81 -1.67 8.01
CA ARG A 77 11.78 -1.70 9.49
C ARG A 77 10.40 -1.99 10.05
N TYR A 78 9.71 -2.93 9.48
CA TYR A 78 8.42 -3.39 9.98
C TYR A 78 8.59 -4.44 11.08
N GLN A 79 7.57 -4.60 11.92
CA GLN A 79 7.49 -5.63 12.96
C GLN A 79 6.93 -6.96 12.41
N ALA A 80 5.98 -6.87 11.50
CA ALA A 80 5.30 -8.02 10.92
C ALA A 80 4.72 -7.69 9.54
N THR A 81 4.37 -8.74 8.80
CA THR A 81 3.67 -8.64 7.53
C THR A 81 2.46 -9.58 7.48
N CYS A 82 1.45 -9.17 6.71
CA CYS A 82 0.34 -10.00 6.30
C CYS A 82 0.31 -10.10 4.78
N LEU A 83 0.44 -11.30 4.24
CA LEU A 83 0.27 -11.58 2.82
C LEU A 83 -1.13 -12.15 2.60
N GLY A 84 -1.98 -11.46 1.87
CA GLY A 84 -3.34 -11.87 1.59
C GLY A 84 -3.68 -11.86 0.11
N THR A 85 -4.71 -12.62 -0.26
CA THR A 85 -5.29 -12.54 -1.61
C THR A 85 -6.05 -11.22 -1.72
N LEU A 86 -5.81 -10.49 -2.79
CA LEU A 86 -6.54 -9.27 -3.08
C LEU A 86 -7.90 -9.63 -3.70
N THR A 87 -8.97 -9.23 -3.04
CA THR A 87 -10.34 -9.46 -3.51
C THR A 87 -11.08 -8.15 -3.73
N PRO A 88 -12.17 -8.15 -4.54
CA PRO A 88 -13.03 -6.97 -4.66
C PRO A 88 -13.53 -6.47 -3.30
N GLU A 89 -13.85 -7.37 -2.38
CA GLU A 89 -14.31 -7.04 -1.02
C GLU A 89 -13.20 -6.38 -0.19
N ALA A 90 -11.96 -6.83 -0.32
CA ALA A 90 -10.82 -6.22 0.35
C ALA A 90 -10.56 -4.79 -0.15
N LEU A 91 -10.71 -4.56 -1.46
CA LEU A 91 -10.67 -3.22 -2.05
C LEU A 91 -11.90 -2.39 -1.67
N ALA A 92 -13.04 -3.03 -1.49
CA ALA A 92 -14.30 -2.38 -1.09
C ALA A 92 -14.35 -2.00 0.40
N ASN A 93 -13.32 -2.28 1.18
CA ASN A 93 -13.25 -1.87 2.58
C ASN A 93 -13.41 -0.33 2.69
N PRO A 94 -14.41 0.16 3.46
CA PRO A 94 -14.69 1.60 3.58
C PRO A 94 -13.49 2.44 4.05
N GLN A 95 -12.53 1.82 4.71
CA GLN A 95 -11.30 2.49 5.16
C GLN A 95 -10.25 2.66 4.04
N SER A 96 -10.42 1.98 2.92
CA SER A 96 -9.49 1.99 1.79
C SER A 96 -10.06 2.62 0.52
N ILE A 97 -11.33 3.07 0.52
CA ILE A 97 -11.99 3.53 -0.71
C ILE A 97 -11.99 5.04 -0.82
N SER A 98 -11.54 5.53 -1.97
CA SER A 98 -12.06 6.76 -2.54
C SER A 98 -13.55 6.56 -2.85
N LYS A 99 -14.44 7.33 -2.22
CA LYS A 99 -15.88 7.28 -2.47
C LYS A 99 -16.29 8.02 -3.75
N ASP A 100 -15.42 8.12 -4.72
CA ASP A 100 -15.82 8.62 -6.03
C ASP A 100 -16.77 7.60 -6.67
N LYS A 101 -18.06 7.92 -6.64
CA LYS A 101 -19.13 7.10 -7.24
C LYS A 101 -18.96 6.89 -8.74
N ASN A 102 -18.09 7.66 -9.37
CA ASN A 102 -17.80 7.59 -10.81
C ASN A 102 -16.53 6.79 -11.12
N SER A 103 -15.77 6.36 -10.10
CA SER A 103 -14.59 5.54 -10.33
C SER A 103 -15.01 4.14 -10.80
N LYS A 104 -14.42 3.70 -11.91
CA LYS A 104 -14.63 2.33 -12.39
C LYS A 104 -14.00 1.36 -11.39
N PRO A 105 -14.67 0.25 -11.06
CA PRO A 105 -14.07 -0.79 -10.23
C PRO A 105 -12.80 -1.30 -10.90
N LEU A 106 -11.74 -1.49 -10.11
CA LEU A 106 -10.51 -2.10 -10.59
C LEU A 106 -10.77 -3.54 -11.04
N ASN A 107 -10.18 -3.89 -12.19
CA ASN A 107 -10.15 -5.28 -12.60
C ASN A 107 -9.02 -5.97 -11.81
N ILE A 108 -9.40 -6.94 -10.96
CA ILE A 108 -8.47 -7.66 -10.09
C ILE A 108 -8.18 -9.03 -10.73
N PRO A 109 -6.92 -9.29 -11.14
CA PRO A 109 -6.52 -10.61 -11.59
C PRO A 109 -6.65 -11.66 -10.48
N ASP A 110 -6.93 -12.92 -10.85
CA ASP A 110 -7.17 -14.01 -9.90
C ASP A 110 -5.99 -14.31 -8.96
N ASN A 111 -4.77 -13.96 -9.38
CA ASN A 111 -3.54 -14.17 -8.60
C ASN A 111 -3.04 -12.90 -7.90
N ALA A 112 -3.83 -11.83 -7.88
CA ALA A 112 -3.45 -10.60 -7.21
C ALA A 112 -3.36 -10.79 -5.69
N GLN A 113 -2.32 -10.22 -5.10
CA GLN A 113 -2.05 -10.29 -3.67
C GLN A 113 -1.79 -8.89 -3.11
N VAL A 114 -1.98 -8.75 -1.80
CA VAL A 114 -1.61 -7.56 -1.03
C VAL A 114 -0.69 -7.98 0.10
N ILE A 115 0.41 -7.25 0.26
CA ILE A 115 1.31 -7.38 1.40
C ILE A 115 1.13 -6.15 2.26
N THR A 116 0.72 -6.34 3.51
CA THR A 116 0.64 -5.27 4.50
C THR A 116 1.81 -5.37 5.46
N TYR A 117 2.54 -4.28 5.61
CA TYR A 117 3.66 -4.13 6.52
C TYR A 117 3.21 -3.34 7.75
N TYR A 118 3.44 -3.85 8.94
CA TYR A 118 3.04 -3.23 10.21
C TYR A 118 4.26 -2.62 10.91
N TYR A 119 4.27 -1.30 11.06
CA TYR A 119 5.35 -0.57 11.76
C TYR A 119 4.97 -0.24 13.19
N SER A 120 3.73 0.20 13.41
CA SER A 120 3.19 0.53 14.72
C SER A 120 1.69 0.21 14.72
N VAL A 121 1.29 -0.70 15.60
CA VAL A 121 -0.11 -1.07 15.84
C VAL A 121 -0.32 -1.20 17.33
N GLU A 122 -1.51 -0.83 17.81
CA GLU A 122 -1.86 -0.90 19.22
C GLU A 122 -1.85 -2.34 19.74
N ASN A 123 -2.35 -3.26 18.93
CA ASN A 123 -2.49 -4.66 19.29
C ASN A 123 -1.99 -5.56 18.16
N LEU A 124 -0.70 -5.87 18.18
CA LEU A 124 -0.09 -6.72 17.16
C LEU A 124 -0.66 -8.16 17.16
N PRO A 125 -0.95 -8.80 18.31
CA PRO A 125 -1.63 -10.09 18.34
C PRO A 125 -3.01 -10.06 17.65
N GLN A 126 -3.78 -8.99 17.82
CA GLN A 126 -5.07 -8.87 17.14
C GLN A 126 -4.90 -8.71 15.62
N ALA A 127 -3.92 -7.92 15.19
CA ALA A 127 -3.59 -7.78 13.76
C ALA A 127 -3.23 -9.12 13.11
N ARG A 128 -2.53 -10.00 13.85
CA ARG A 128 -2.26 -11.37 13.41
C ARG A 128 -3.55 -12.20 13.25
N ILE A 129 -4.41 -12.17 14.26
CA ILE A 129 -5.69 -12.89 14.22
C ILE A 129 -6.53 -12.43 13.03
N ASP A 130 -6.61 -11.12 12.80
CA ASP A 130 -7.36 -10.54 11.70
C ASP A 130 -6.79 -10.96 10.33
N CYS A 131 -5.47 -10.98 10.20
CA CYS A 131 -4.78 -11.47 9.01
C CYS A 131 -5.11 -12.94 8.72
N GLU A 132 -4.91 -13.81 9.71
CA GLU A 132 -5.10 -15.26 9.56
C GLU A 132 -6.58 -15.63 9.37
N THR A 133 -7.50 -14.93 10.05
CA THR A 133 -8.95 -15.11 9.89
C THR A 133 -9.41 -14.70 8.48
N GLY A 134 -8.79 -13.69 7.90
CA GLY A 134 -9.02 -13.29 6.50
C GLY A 134 -8.35 -14.21 5.46
N GLY A 135 -7.72 -15.31 5.88
CA GLY A 135 -7.02 -16.24 4.99
C GLY A 135 -5.61 -15.78 4.61
N GLY A 136 -5.07 -14.76 5.28
CA GLY A 136 -3.73 -14.26 5.05
C GLY A 136 -2.65 -15.08 5.75
N LYS A 137 -1.42 -14.90 5.28
CA LYS A 137 -0.22 -15.49 5.88
C LYS A 137 0.52 -14.43 6.69
N TRP A 138 0.61 -14.67 8.00
CA TRP A 138 1.33 -13.80 8.92
C TRP A 138 2.81 -14.17 9.01
N THR A 139 3.67 -13.15 9.02
CA THR A 139 5.11 -13.30 9.29
C THR A 139 5.54 -12.20 10.24
N GLN A 140 6.23 -12.55 11.30
CA GLN A 140 6.76 -11.61 12.30
C GLN A 140 8.29 -11.72 12.32
N LYS A 141 8.97 -10.56 12.42
CA LYS A 141 10.43 -10.51 12.60
C LYS A 141 10.83 -10.82 14.02
#